data_5034d80f948f8a904d84d9205a59051f
#
_entry.id   5034d80f948f8a904d84d9205a59051f
#
_cell.length_a   1.000
_cell.length_b   1.000
_cell.length_c   1.000
_cell.angle_alpha   90.00
_cell.angle_beta   90.00
_cell.angle_gamma   90.00
#
_symmetry.space_group_name_H-M   'P 1'
#
loop_
_entity.id
_entity.type
_entity.pdbx_description
1 polymer ?
#
loop_
_entity_poly.entity_id
_entity_poly.type
_entity_poly.pdbx_seq_one_letter_code
_entity_poly.pdbx_strand_id
1 'polypeptide(L)'
;MEVSVDHAGSEAVVRLSGKLVAGTTDVLYQEVRRLIPDSKKIVLDLSDLAYMDSIGLGTVIRLYVSAKSAGCDLQLINLSKRIRELLGVTNLLSVFTICGEHTIRMP
;
A
#
# COMPACT_ATOMS: atom_id res chain seq x y z
N MET A 1 -11.71 3.02 -9.11
CA MET A 1 -10.63 2.15 -8.66
C MET A 1 -11.20 0.81 -8.22
N GLU A 2 -10.51 -0.25 -8.54
CA GLU A 2 -10.91 -1.59 -8.11
C GLU A 2 -9.88 -2.16 -7.16
N VAL A 3 -10.36 -2.91 -6.18
CA VAL A 3 -9.52 -3.55 -5.17
C VAL A 3 -9.84 -5.03 -5.15
N SER A 4 -8.84 -5.87 -5.31
CA SER A 4 -9.01 -7.31 -5.16
C SER A 4 -8.09 -7.82 -4.06
N VAL A 5 -8.57 -8.80 -3.30
CA VAL A 5 -7.85 -9.32 -2.14
C VAL A 5 -7.67 -10.82 -2.30
N ASP A 6 -6.43 -11.28 -2.17
CA ASP A 6 -6.10 -12.69 -2.12
C ASP A 6 -5.49 -13.00 -0.75
N HIS A 7 -5.96 -14.07 -0.14
CA HIS A 7 -5.46 -14.52 1.15
C HIS A 7 -4.57 -15.75 1.00
N ALA A 8 -3.50 -15.77 1.79
CA ALA A 8 -2.62 -16.91 1.90
C ALA A 8 -2.21 -17.03 3.38
N GLY A 9 -2.98 -17.79 4.16
CA GLY A 9 -2.75 -17.91 5.59
C GLY A 9 -2.96 -16.58 6.31
N SER A 10 -1.94 -16.10 7.01
CA SER A 10 -1.99 -14.83 7.73
C SER A 10 -1.53 -13.66 6.88
N GLU A 11 -1.31 -13.88 5.58
CA GLU A 11 -0.93 -12.82 4.66
C GLU A 11 -2.08 -12.50 3.72
N ALA A 12 -2.17 -11.25 3.33
CA ALA A 12 -3.14 -10.79 2.33
C ALA A 12 -2.42 -9.98 1.28
N VAL A 13 -2.76 -10.20 0.02
CA VAL A 13 -2.26 -9.40 -1.10
C VAL A 13 -3.44 -8.60 -1.63
N VAL A 14 -3.30 -7.30 -1.61
CA VAL A 14 -4.33 -6.36 -2.06
C VAL A 14 -3.84 -5.73 -3.35
N ARG A 15 -4.50 -6.05 -4.45
CA ARG A 15 -4.16 -5.49 -5.76
C ARG A 15 -5.08 -4.34 -6.09
N LEU A 16 -4.47 -3.21 -6.44
CA LEU A 16 -5.17 -1.99 -6.80
C LEU A 16 -5.11 -1.78 -8.30
N SER A 17 -6.22 -1.36 -8.90
CA SER A 17 -6.22 -0.94 -10.30
C SER A 17 -6.98 0.38 -10.43
N GLY A 18 -6.54 1.20 -11.38
CA GLY A 18 -7.14 2.52 -11.62
C GLY A 18 -6.36 3.64 -10.97
N LYS A 19 -7.06 4.54 -10.30
CA LYS A 19 -6.47 5.75 -9.72
C LYS A 19 -6.76 5.83 -8.23
N LEU A 20 -5.73 6.08 -7.45
CA LEU A 20 -5.87 6.31 -6.00
C LEU A 20 -5.78 7.81 -5.75
N VAL A 21 -6.92 8.46 -5.70
CA VAL A 21 -7.04 9.92 -5.60
C VAL A 21 -8.16 10.28 -4.64
N ALA A 22 -8.32 11.57 -4.36
CA ALA A 22 -9.47 12.04 -3.61
C ALA A 22 -10.76 11.50 -4.26
N GLY A 23 -11.63 10.90 -3.48
CA GLY A 23 -12.85 10.28 -3.98
C GLY A 23 -12.78 8.78 -4.19
N THR A 24 -11.57 8.20 -4.26
CA THR A 24 -11.42 6.74 -4.35
C THR A 24 -10.69 6.14 -3.14
N THR A 25 -10.10 6.97 -2.30
CA THR A 25 -9.31 6.50 -1.15
C THR A 25 -10.11 5.68 -0.15
N ASP A 26 -11.41 5.96 -0.01
CA ASP A 26 -12.25 5.25 0.95
C ASP A 26 -12.36 3.75 0.64
N VAL A 27 -12.39 3.40 -0.64
CA VAL A 27 -12.47 1.99 -1.05
C VAL A 27 -11.26 1.24 -0.52
N LEU A 28 -10.06 1.78 -0.74
CA LEU A 28 -8.82 1.18 -0.25
C LEU A 28 -8.77 1.16 1.27
N TYR A 29 -9.08 2.28 1.89
CA TYR A 29 -8.98 2.41 3.33
C TYR A 29 -9.86 1.40 4.06
N GLN A 30 -11.10 1.26 3.63
CA GLN A 30 -12.05 0.33 4.23
C GLN A 30 -11.58 -1.12 4.08
N GLU A 31 -11.13 -1.50 2.88
CA GLU A 31 -10.69 -2.88 2.62
C GLU A 31 -9.47 -3.26 3.44
N VAL A 32 -8.45 -2.42 3.44
CA VAL A 32 -7.21 -2.74 4.15
C VAL A 32 -7.42 -2.69 5.66
N ARG A 33 -8.15 -1.70 6.14
CA ARG A 33 -8.41 -1.59 7.57
C ARG A 33 -9.13 -2.82 8.12
N ARG A 34 -10.04 -3.38 7.34
CA ARG A 34 -10.75 -4.60 7.72
C ARG A 34 -9.81 -5.80 7.82
N LEU A 35 -8.75 -5.84 7.00
CA LEU A 35 -7.80 -6.95 6.97
C LEU A 35 -6.76 -6.89 8.09
N ILE A 36 -6.45 -5.70 8.60
CA ILE A 36 -5.36 -5.51 9.54
C ILE A 36 -5.47 -6.41 10.80
N PRO A 37 -6.62 -6.52 11.47
CA PRO A 37 -6.69 -7.33 12.70
C PRO A 37 -6.36 -8.80 12.52
N ASP A 38 -6.62 -9.35 11.34
CA ASP A 38 -6.48 -10.78 11.07
C ASP A 38 -5.26 -11.12 10.22
N SER A 39 -4.40 -10.15 9.95
CA SER A 39 -3.26 -10.34 9.06
C SER A 39 -1.97 -10.01 9.76
N LYS A 40 -0.96 -10.83 9.57
CA LYS A 40 0.40 -10.52 10.01
C LYS A 40 1.14 -9.68 8.98
N LYS A 41 0.73 -9.79 7.72
CA LYS A 41 1.36 -9.09 6.61
C LYS A 41 0.31 -8.77 5.56
N ILE A 42 0.34 -7.54 5.08
CA ILE A 42 -0.49 -7.08 3.97
C ILE A 42 0.43 -6.52 2.91
N VAL A 43 0.29 -7.01 1.69
CA VAL A 43 1.07 -6.54 0.55
C VAL A 43 0.13 -5.77 -0.37
N LEU A 44 0.45 -4.50 -0.62
CA LEU A 44 -0.27 -3.70 -1.60
C LEU A 44 0.46 -3.81 -2.93
N ASP A 45 -0.18 -4.45 -3.89
CA ASP A 45 0.36 -4.60 -5.24
C ASP A 45 -0.13 -3.45 -6.10
N LEU A 46 0.77 -2.60 -6.51
CA LEU A 46 0.49 -1.38 -7.24
C LEU A 46 0.74 -1.50 -8.74
N SER A 47 0.93 -2.74 -9.24
CA SER A 47 1.26 -2.96 -10.66
C SER A 47 0.23 -2.39 -11.63
N ASP A 48 -1.05 -2.41 -11.27
CA ASP A 48 -2.14 -1.94 -12.10
C ASP A 48 -2.65 -0.54 -11.70
N LEU A 49 -1.97 0.11 -10.78
CA LEU A 49 -2.33 1.46 -10.36
C LEU A 49 -1.77 2.48 -11.35
N ALA A 50 -2.68 3.18 -12.04
CA ALA A 50 -2.30 4.12 -13.09
C ALA A 50 -1.81 5.46 -12.52
N TYR A 51 -2.34 5.86 -11.36
CA TYR A 51 -2.05 7.19 -10.82
C TYR A 51 -2.33 7.25 -9.33
N MET A 52 -1.56 8.07 -8.63
CA MET A 52 -1.76 8.37 -7.21
C MET A 52 -1.46 9.85 -6.99
N ASP A 53 -2.36 10.55 -6.32
CA ASP A 53 -2.10 11.93 -5.90
C ASP A 53 -1.67 11.98 -4.41
N SER A 54 -1.48 13.18 -3.90
CA SER A 54 -1.04 13.36 -2.52
C SER A 54 -2.07 12.88 -1.49
N ILE A 55 -3.34 12.91 -1.84
CA ILE A 55 -4.40 12.42 -0.95
C ILE A 55 -4.37 10.88 -0.91
N GLY A 56 -4.16 10.24 -2.07
CA GLY A 56 -3.96 8.80 -2.13
C GLY A 56 -2.74 8.36 -1.34
N LEU A 57 -1.64 9.09 -1.49
CA LEU A 57 -0.42 8.83 -0.73
C LEU A 57 -0.66 8.96 0.77
N GLY A 58 -1.37 9.99 1.20
CA GLY A 58 -1.73 10.19 2.60
C GLY A 58 -2.53 9.02 3.16
N THR A 59 -3.43 8.46 2.36
CA THR A 59 -4.21 7.28 2.75
C THR A 59 -3.31 6.06 2.96
N VAL A 60 -2.35 5.84 2.05
CA VAL A 60 -1.39 4.73 2.19
C VAL A 60 -0.58 4.88 3.47
N ILE A 61 -0.15 6.10 3.78
CA ILE A 61 0.61 6.38 5.01
C ILE A 61 -0.24 6.08 6.25
N ARG A 62 -1.49 6.50 6.25
CA ARG A 62 -2.41 6.24 7.37
C ARG A 62 -2.59 4.74 7.59
N LEU A 63 -2.71 3.99 6.51
CA LEU A 63 -2.83 2.54 6.59
C LEU A 63 -1.55 1.91 7.12
N TYR A 64 -0.39 2.41 6.70
CA TYR A 64 0.89 1.94 7.21
C TYR A 64 0.98 2.13 8.72
N VAL A 65 0.63 3.30 9.21
CA VAL A 65 0.65 3.61 10.65
C VAL A 65 -0.32 2.70 11.41
N SER A 66 -1.52 2.51 10.88
CA SER A 66 -2.53 1.65 11.51
C SER A 66 -2.05 0.20 11.57
N ALA A 67 -1.46 -0.29 10.48
CA ALA A 67 -0.93 -1.65 10.42
C ALA A 67 0.20 -1.84 11.42
N LYS A 68 1.12 -0.91 11.46
CA LYS A 68 2.26 -0.99 12.37
C LYS A 68 1.82 -1.01 13.83
N SER A 69 0.84 -0.19 14.18
CA SER A 69 0.27 -0.16 15.54
C SER A 69 -0.39 -1.46 15.92
N ALA A 70 -0.89 -2.22 14.96
CA ALA A 70 -1.55 -3.50 15.18
C ALA A 70 -0.60 -4.69 15.03
N GLY A 71 0.68 -4.46 14.79
CA GLY A 71 1.65 -5.53 14.58
C GLY A 71 1.57 -6.18 13.20
N CYS A 72 0.95 -5.52 12.24
CA CYS A 72 0.83 -6.00 10.87
C CYS A 72 1.89 -5.33 10.00
N ASP A 73 2.61 -6.12 9.21
CA ASP A 73 3.61 -5.62 8.28
C ASP A 73 2.95 -5.23 6.97
N LEU A 74 2.92 -3.95 6.66
CA LEU A 74 2.37 -3.44 5.41
C LEU A 74 3.51 -3.16 4.44
N GLN A 75 3.45 -3.80 3.27
CA GLN A 75 4.48 -3.67 2.23
C GLN A 75 3.86 -3.19 0.93
N LEU A 76 4.66 -2.48 0.14
CA LEU A 76 4.29 -2.04 -1.20
C LEU A 76 5.14 -2.78 -2.21
N ILE A 77 4.52 -3.31 -3.26
CA ILE A 77 5.26 -3.97 -4.34
C ILE A 77 4.86 -3.40 -5.70
N ASN A 78 5.73 -3.59 -6.67
CA ASN A 78 5.49 -3.21 -8.07
C ASN A 78 5.18 -1.73 -8.24
N LEU A 79 5.97 -0.89 -7.59
CA LEU A 79 5.85 0.55 -7.71
C LEU A 79 6.26 1.00 -9.11
N SER A 80 5.41 1.80 -9.74
CA SER A 80 5.79 2.46 -10.99
C SER A 80 6.88 3.48 -10.70
N LYS A 81 7.62 3.86 -11.76
CA LYS A 81 8.64 4.90 -11.64
C LYS A 81 8.05 6.18 -11.06
N ARG A 82 6.86 6.55 -11.51
CA ARG A 82 6.19 7.78 -11.05
C ARG A 82 5.85 7.72 -9.56
N ILE A 83 5.37 6.59 -9.09
CA ILE A 83 5.05 6.42 -7.67
C ILE A 83 6.33 6.43 -6.83
N ARG A 84 7.40 5.80 -7.32
CA ARG A 84 8.70 5.86 -6.65
C ARG A 84 9.20 7.28 -6.52
N GLU A 85 9.07 8.08 -7.58
CA GLU A 85 9.48 9.48 -7.57
C GLU A 85 8.67 10.28 -6.56
N LEU A 86 7.36 10.03 -6.49
CA LEU A 86 6.48 10.70 -5.53
C LEU A 86 6.90 10.38 -4.10
N LEU A 87 7.19 9.11 -3.80
CA LEU A 87 7.66 8.69 -2.48
C LEU A 87 9.02 9.28 -2.17
N GLY A 88 9.90 9.33 -3.16
CA GLY A 88 11.24 9.89 -3.00
C GLY A 88 11.22 11.37 -2.68
N VAL A 89 10.41 12.14 -3.39
CA VAL A 89 10.27 13.59 -3.16
C VAL A 89 9.74 13.87 -1.76
N THR A 90 8.84 13.04 -1.27
CA THR A 90 8.27 13.21 0.07
C THR A 90 9.10 12.55 1.16
N ASN A 91 10.21 11.92 0.79
CA ASN A 91 11.11 11.22 1.71
C ASN A 91 10.42 10.06 2.46
N LEU A 92 9.39 9.49 1.86
CA LEU A 92 8.62 8.42 2.49
C LEU A 92 9.12 7.02 2.17
N LEU A 93 10.08 6.89 1.24
CA LEU A 93 10.68 5.59 0.93
C LEU A 93 11.30 4.94 2.17
N SER A 94 11.82 5.75 3.09
CA SER A 94 12.43 5.24 4.32
C SER A 94 11.41 4.72 5.32
N VAL A 95 10.13 4.99 5.12
CA VAL A 95 9.06 4.60 6.05
C VAL A 95 8.48 3.24 5.67
N PHE A 96 8.52 2.88 4.38
CA PHE A 96 7.92 1.66 3.88
C PHE A 96 8.95 0.59 3.56
N THR A 97 8.58 -0.67 3.76
CA THR A 97 9.29 -1.80 3.20
C THR A 97 8.80 -1.96 1.77
N ILE A 98 9.70 -1.83 0.79
CA ILE A 98 9.36 -1.88 -0.62
C ILE A 98 9.92 -3.18 -1.20
N CYS A 99 9.03 -4.00 -1.76
CA CYS A 99 9.37 -5.25 -2.40
C CYS A 99 8.94 -5.20 -3.87
N GLY A 100 9.56 -6.02 -4.71
CA GLY A 100 9.25 -6.07 -6.14
C GLY A 100 10.44 -6.65 -6.86
N GLU A 101 10.69 -6.24 -8.11
CA GLU A 101 11.90 -6.63 -8.82
C GLU A 101 13.13 -6.26 -8.01
N HIS A 102 13.05 -5.14 -7.32
CA HIS A 102 14.10 -4.69 -6.43
C HIS A 102 13.52 -4.68 -5.04
N THR A 103 13.87 -5.66 -4.25
CA THR A 103 13.49 -5.68 -2.84
C THR A 103 14.33 -4.68 -2.11
N ILE A 104 13.70 -3.65 -1.58
CA ILE A 104 14.35 -2.64 -0.74
C ILE A 104 13.71 -2.74 0.62
N ARG A 105 14.48 -3.15 1.60
CA ARG A 105 14.00 -3.24 2.97
C ARG A 105 14.54 -2.03 3.71
N MET A 106 13.63 -1.15 4.10
CA MET A 106 13.98 0.03 4.87
C MET A 106 13.75 -0.25 6.35
N PRO A 107 14.63 0.20 7.21
CA PRO A 107 14.51 -0.02 8.64
C PRO A 107 13.30 0.66 9.25
#